data_67c65d950f24ab824a717537c86bdd59
#
_entry.id   67c65d950f24ab824a717537c86bdd59
#
_cell.length_a   1.000
_cell.length_b   1.000
_cell.length_c   1.000
_cell.angle_alpha   90.00
_cell.angle_beta   90.00
_cell.angle_gamma   90.00
#
_symmetry.space_group_name_H-M   'P 1'
#
loop_
_entity.id
_entity.type
_entity.pdbx_description
1 polymer ?
#
loop_
_entity_poly.entity_id
_entity_poly.type
_entity_poly.pdbx_seq_one_letter_code
_entity_poly.pdbx_strand_id
1 'polypeptide(L)'
;MGLGTRSSILILAVLLVLLPSQVCAFGAGNIASISTIEGKNWRHGDIEDTIKTLAFIKGHKWTGIMIKRLYFGNWLRDYSQAVDVGTVSKIQADTIRILVWILSFGAFGYATGEFEVTAERLCVYRPEEHIDNPKGYADGKDARQYDPRLRGPIRPIELEIDPQTGMKNYIANERGDWATSAGYVRYSVARSIHFGRLYLAGGRHEKGREEHLSEALRCLGQACHTLEDFSAHSNYCELALREMNYTNVFPHTGVGTQMNIQEKYVFPVVTGTFGMTDFYHSLLGEASDQFAQSEVSEMAIPLVLLSPDRAPLER
;
A
#
# COMPACT_ATOMS: atom_id res chain seq x y z
N MET A 1 -32.75 -11.30 23.31
CA MET A 1 -32.62 -10.04 22.57
C MET A 1 -31.29 -10.10 21.84
N GLY A 2 -31.29 -10.33 20.54
CA GLY A 2 -30.07 -10.38 19.74
C GLY A 2 -29.51 -8.98 19.57
N LEU A 3 -28.24 -8.79 19.89
CA LEU A 3 -27.53 -7.56 19.48
C LEU A 3 -27.67 -7.44 17.96
N GLY A 4 -28.16 -6.30 17.50
CA GLY A 4 -28.30 -6.07 16.05
C GLY A 4 -26.92 -6.12 15.39
N THR A 5 -26.88 -6.56 14.13
CA THR A 5 -25.65 -6.75 13.33
C THR A 5 -24.68 -5.57 13.39
N ARG A 6 -25.21 -4.34 13.52
CA ARG A 6 -24.42 -3.10 13.65
C ARG A 6 -23.63 -3.02 14.98
N SER A 7 -24.24 -3.46 16.10
CA SER A 7 -23.56 -3.51 17.40
C SER A 7 -22.49 -4.59 17.44
N SER A 8 -22.71 -5.72 16.74
CA SER A 8 -21.72 -6.80 16.65
C SER A 8 -20.48 -6.37 15.84
N ILE A 9 -20.65 -5.60 14.79
CA ILE A 9 -19.54 -5.06 13.98
C ILE A 9 -18.73 -4.03 14.81
N LEU A 10 -19.42 -3.17 15.55
CA LEU A 10 -18.73 -2.19 16.41
C LEU A 10 -17.94 -2.87 17.54
N ILE A 11 -18.52 -3.90 18.17
CA ILE A 11 -17.86 -4.69 19.21
C ILE A 11 -16.67 -5.45 18.63
N LEU A 12 -16.80 -6.02 17.41
CA LEU A 12 -15.69 -6.70 16.73
C LEU A 12 -14.56 -5.72 16.38
N ALA A 13 -14.89 -4.53 15.90
CA ALA A 13 -13.91 -3.49 15.64
C ALA A 13 -13.19 -3.04 16.93
N VAL A 14 -13.91 -2.86 18.01
CA VAL A 14 -13.35 -2.51 19.33
C VAL A 14 -12.50 -3.66 19.91
N LEU A 15 -12.93 -4.91 19.75
CA LEU A 15 -12.15 -6.08 20.18
C LEU A 15 -10.87 -6.25 19.34
N LEU A 16 -10.91 -6.01 18.04
CA LEU A 16 -9.74 -6.03 17.16
C LEU A 16 -8.72 -4.93 17.56
N VAL A 17 -9.21 -3.79 18.02
CA VAL A 17 -8.38 -2.70 18.53
C VAL A 17 -7.79 -3.00 19.92
N LEU A 18 -8.42 -3.84 20.73
CA LEU A 18 -8.01 -4.12 22.12
C LEU A 18 -7.17 -5.40 22.28
N LEU A 19 -6.87 -6.14 21.21
CA LEU A 19 -6.03 -7.34 21.25
C LEU A 19 -4.56 -6.97 20.97
N PRO A 20 -3.70 -6.82 21.99
CA PRO A 20 -2.28 -6.63 21.76
C PRO A 20 -1.67 -7.97 21.37
N SER A 21 -1.44 -8.19 20.10
CA SER A 21 -0.60 -9.27 19.62
C SER A 21 0.61 -8.67 18.91
N GLN A 22 1.81 -9.11 19.28
CA GLN A 22 3.01 -8.85 18.50
C GLN A 22 2.87 -9.61 17.16
N VAL A 23 2.18 -9.01 16.23
CA VAL A 23 2.07 -9.55 14.87
C VAL A 23 3.15 -8.85 14.08
N CYS A 24 4.21 -9.60 13.72
CA CYS A 24 5.16 -9.17 12.70
C CYS A 24 4.46 -9.29 11.35
N ALA A 25 3.68 -8.29 11.00
CA ALA A 25 3.05 -8.19 9.70
C ALA A 25 3.76 -7.11 8.88
N PHE A 26 3.79 -7.30 7.57
CA PHE A 26 4.07 -6.24 6.62
C PHE A 26 2.85 -5.31 6.62
N GLY A 27 2.84 -4.37 7.55
CA GLY A 27 1.73 -3.47 7.76
C GLY A 27 1.81 -2.21 6.89
N ALA A 28 0.70 -1.52 6.74
CA ALA A 28 0.70 -0.14 6.30
C ALA A 28 1.57 0.67 7.28
N GLY A 29 2.76 1.03 6.86
CA GLY A 29 3.75 1.67 7.71
C GLY A 29 3.27 3.02 8.23
N ASN A 30 3.94 3.49 9.25
CA ASN A 30 3.71 4.79 9.83
C ASN A 30 3.89 5.92 8.83
N ILE A 31 3.13 7.00 9.03
CA ILE A 31 3.35 8.25 8.30
C ILE A 31 4.83 8.64 8.39
N ALA A 32 5.43 8.80 7.22
CA ALA A 32 6.82 9.18 7.01
C ALA A 32 7.24 10.42 7.83
N SER A 33 7.53 10.33 9.04
CA SER A 33 8.16 11.32 9.91
C SER A 33 8.35 10.83 11.34
N ILE A 34 7.78 9.70 11.70
CA ILE A 34 7.70 9.25 13.09
C ILE A 34 8.34 7.85 13.26
N SER A 35 8.60 7.15 12.17
CA SER A 35 8.96 5.73 12.16
C SER A 35 10.46 5.43 12.33
N THR A 36 11.19 6.22 13.06
CA THR A 36 12.60 5.93 13.40
C THR A 36 12.78 4.73 14.34
N ILE A 37 11.69 4.20 14.90
CA ILE A 37 11.76 3.13 15.91
C ILE A 37 11.89 1.73 15.27
N GLU A 38 11.39 1.56 14.03
CA GLU A 38 11.36 0.24 13.37
C GLU A 38 12.35 0.06 12.21
N GLY A 39 13.36 0.85 12.09
CA GLY A 39 14.29 0.96 10.96
C GLY A 39 15.00 -0.29 10.45
N LYS A 40 14.40 -1.49 10.60
CA LYS A 40 15.00 -2.76 10.15
C LYS A 40 14.16 -3.55 9.14
N ASN A 41 12.89 -3.23 8.99
CA ASN A 41 11.99 -3.95 8.09
C ASN A 41 11.50 -3.04 6.98
N TRP A 42 11.39 -3.56 5.76
CA TRP A 42 10.76 -2.88 4.64
C TRP A 42 9.26 -2.73 4.89
N ARG A 43 8.71 -1.53 4.69
CA ARG A 43 7.31 -1.21 5.00
C ARG A 43 6.70 -0.30 3.94
N HIS A 44 5.39 -0.22 3.93
CA HIS A 44 4.70 0.85 3.22
C HIS A 44 5.04 2.21 3.83
N GLY A 45 5.41 3.17 2.97
CA GLY A 45 5.88 4.49 3.37
C GLY A 45 7.40 4.67 3.35
N ASP A 46 8.19 3.62 3.16
CA ASP A 46 9.65 3.72 3.14
C ASP A 46 10.16 4.47 1.90
N ILE A 47 9.47 4.37 0.77
CA ILE A 47 9.77 5.18 -0.43
C ILE A 47 9.48 6.65 -0.14
N GLU A 48 8.37 6.97 0.52
CA GLU A 48 7.98 8.32 0.91
C GLU A 48 8.99 8.95 1.87
N ASP A 49 9.50 8.19 2.84
CA ASP A 49 10.56 8.63 3.74
C ASP A 49 11.87 8.88 3.00
N THR A 50 12.20 8.03 2.04
CA THR A 50 13.36 8.22 1.17
C THR A 50 13.21 9.49 0.33
N ILE A 51 12.06 9.72 -0.29
CA ILE A 51 11.76 10.92 -1.06
C ILE A 51 11.92 12.17 -0.19
N LYS A 52 11.40 12.16 1.04
CA LYS A 52 11.53 13.26 2.00
C LYS A 52 12.99 13.56 2.31
N THR A 53 13.79 12.52 2.50
CA THR A 53 15.22 12.65 2.80
C THR A 53 16.03 13.15 1.60
N LEU A 54 15.76 12.64 0.41
CA LEU A 54 16.47 13.01 -0.82
C LEU A 54 16.11 14.41 -1.34
N ALA A 55 14.98 14.96 -0.95
CA ALA A 55 14.49 16.26 -1.42
C ALA A 55 15.40 17.45 -1.00
N PHE A 56 16.37 17.22 -0.12
CA PHE A 56 17.40 18.24 0.19
C PHE A 56 18.37 18.49 -0.97
N ILE A 57 18.41 17.64 -1.99
CA ILE A 57 19.50 17.63 -2.98
C ILE A 57 19.39 18.74 -4.04
N LYS A 58 18.25 19.40 -4.24
CA LYS A 58 18.10 20.45 -5.31
C LYS A 58 17.16 21.61 -4.96
N GLY A 59 17.04 21.99 -3.70
CA GLY A 59 16.25 23.19 -3.33
C GLY A 59 14.73 23.00 -3.36
N HIS A 60 14.22 21.81 -3.64
CA HIS A 60 12.81 21.48 -3.54
C HIS A 60 12.56 20.81 -2.19
N LYS A 61 11.82 21.48 -1.32
CA LYS A 61 11.45 20.92 -0.01
C LYS A 61 10.12 20.21 -0.13
N TRP A 62 10.10 18.93 0.23
CA TRP A 62 8.87 18.23 0.52
C TRP A 62 8.37 18.64 1.90
N THR A 63 7.17 19.17 1.95
CA THR A 63 6.54 19.53 3.24
C THR A 63 5.91 18.30 3.87
N GLY A 64 5.70 18.32 5.18
CA GLY A 64 5.01 17.20 5.87
C GLY A 64 3.65 16.89 5.30
N ILE A 65 2.88 17.91 4.89
CA ILE A 65 1.57 17.70 4.26
C ILE A 65 1.68 17.04 2.88
N MET A 66 2.70 17.33 2.09
CA MET A 66 2.94 16.67 0.81
C MET A 66 3.24 15.19 1.01
N ILE A 67 4.05 14.84 2.00
CA ILE A 67 4.33 13.45 2.36
C ILE A 67 3.07 12.73 2.86
N LYS A 68 2.26 13.39 3.69
CA LYS A 68 0.96 12.83 4.13
C LYS A 68 0.02 12.54 2.96
N ARG A 69 -0.09 13.45 1.98
CA ARG A 69 -0.89 13.27 0.75
C ARG A 69 -0.37 12.11 -0.10
N LEU A 70 0.95 12.00 -0.19
CA LEU A 70 1.62 10.90 -0.89
C LEU A 70 1.31 9.57 -0.21
N TYR A 71 1.58 9.47 1.09
CA TYR A 71 1.32 8.28 1.89
C TYR A 71 -0.18 7.90 1.93
N PHE A 72 -1.08 8.85 1.88
CA PHE A 72 -2.52 8.57 1.78
C PHE A 72 -2.87 7.73 0.55
N GLY A 73 -2.22 7.97 -0.58
CA GLY A 73 -2.39 7.16 -1.79
C GLY A 73 -1.90 5.72 -1.63
N ASN A 74 -0.77 5.54 -0.97
CA ASN A 74 -0.19 4.25 -0.59
C ASN A 74 -1.14 3.50 0.36
N TRP A 75 -1.50 4.11 1.45
CA TRP A 75 -2.43 3.62 2.45
C TRP A 75 -3.78 3.19 1.86
N LEU A 76 -4.34 3.96 0.91
CA LEU A 76 -5.58 3.59 0.22
C LEU A 76 -5.46 2.29 -0.57
N ARG A 77 -4.29 1.98 -1.13
CA ARG A 77 -4.10 0.71 -1.86
C ARG A 77 -4.09 -0.45 -0.89
N ASP A 78 -3.38 -0.34 0.21
CA ASP A 78 -3.40 -1.37 1.24
C ASP A 78 -4.84 -1.63 1.73
N TYR A 79 -5.58 -0.60 2.08
CA TYR A 79 -6.97 -0.74 2.55
C TYR A 79 -7.97 -1.10 1.46
N SER A 80 -7.63 -1.00 0.18
CA SER A 80 -8.48 -1.53 -0.91
C SER A 80 -8.66 -3.04 -0.81
N GLN A 81 -7.73 -3.74 -0.18
CA GLN A 81 -7.80 -5.18 0.12
C GLN A 81 -9.04 -5.56 0.95
N ALA A 82 -9.57 -4.63 1.74
CA ALA A 82 -10.82 -4.83 2.47
C ALA A 82 -12.04 -5.00 1.55
N VAL A 83 -11.97 -4.53 0.30
CA VAL A 83 -13.06 -4.57 -0.67
C VAL A 83 -12.79 -5.70 -1.68
N ASP A 84 -12.57 -6.90 -1.18
CA ASP A 84 -12.36 -8.11 -1.96
C ASP A 84 -13.64 -8.93 -2.13
N VAL A 85 -13.60 -9.97 -2.97
CA VAL A 85 -14.74 -10.87 -3.22
C VAL A 85 -15.27 -11.51 -1.94
N GLY A 86 -14.37 -11.95 -1.04
CA GLY A 86 -14.75 -12.63 0.20
C GLY A 86 -15.55 -11.72 1.12
N THR A 87 -15.23 -10.44 1.12
CA THR A 87 -15.89 -9.43 1.97
C THR A 87 -17.16 -8.89 1.31
N VAL A 88 -17.10 -8.47 0.03
CA VAL A 88 -18.27 -7.87 -0.64
C VAL A 88 -19.39 -8.85 -0.92
N SER A 89 -19.10 -10.15 -0.93
CA SER A 89 -20.16 -11.18 -0.97
C SER A 89 -21.03 -11.22 0.29
N LYS A 90 -20.61 -10.57 1.38
CA LYS A 90 -21.27 -10.58 2.70
C LYS A 90 -21.64 -9.19 3.19
N ILE A 91 -20.85 -8.17 2.84
CA ILE A 91 -20.98 -6.80 3.33
C ILE A 91 -20.93 -5.85 2.13
N GLN A 92 -21.81 -4.86 2.10
CA GLN A 92 -21.80 -3.86 1.02
C GLN A 92 -20.48 -3.07 1.01
N ALA A 93 -19.91 -2.88 -0.17
CA ALA A 93 -18.65 -2.14 -0.36
C ALA A 93 -18.67 -0.74 0.26
N ASP A 94 -19.82 -0.05 0.24
CA ASP A 94 -19.94 1.28 0.86
C ASP A 94 -19.85 1.24 2.39
N THR A 95 -20.31 0.17 3.02
CA THR A 95 -20.12 -0.02 4.48
C THR A 95 -18.64 -0.20 4.82
N ILE A 96 -17.90 -0.97 4.02
CA ILE A 96 -16.45 -1.14 4.18
C ILE A 96 -15.76 0.21 3.99
N ARG A 97 -16.10 0.93 2.95
CA ARG A 97 -15.56 2.28 2.68
C ARG A 97 -15.74 3.23 3.86
N ILE A 98 -16.92 3.24 4.50
CA ILE A 98 -17.17 4.08 5.67
C ILE A 98 -16.25 3.69 6.84
N LEU A 99 -16.04 2.39 7.07
CA LEU A 99 -15.11 1.94 8.12
C LEU A 99 -13.67 2.37 7.81
N VAL A 100 -13.22 2.22 6.57
CA VAL A 100 -11.90 2.70 6.13
C VAL A 100 -11.80 4.24 6.26
N TRP A 101 -12.87 4.97 6.00
CA TRP A 101 -12.87 6.42 6.21
C TRP A 101 -12.70 6.81 7.67
N ILE A 102 -13.32 6.08 8.60
CA ILE A 102 -13.11 6.30 10.05
C ILE A 102 -11.64 6.05 10.43
N LEU A 103 -11.01 5.00 9.88
CA LEU A 103 -9.58 4.73 10.08
C LEU A 103 -8.70 5.83 9.49
N SER A 104 -9.01 6.32 8.29
CA SER A 104 -8.32 7.45 7.67
C SER A 104 -8.35 8.71 8.55
N PHE A 105 -9.46 8.97 9.22
CA PHE A 105 -9.56 10.09 10.16
C PHE A 105 -8.58 9.93 11.33
N GLY A 106 -8.43 8.73 11.87
CA GLY A 106 -7.44 8.41 12.91
C GLY A 106 -6.00 8.61 12.41
N ALA A 107 -5.68 8.08 11.22
CA ALA A 107 -4.33 8.10 10.66
C ALA A 107 -3.88 9.51 10.19
N PHE A 108 -4.75 10.26 9.53
CA PHE A 108 -4.41 11.55 8.90
C PHE A 108 -4.90 12.78 9.67
N GLY A 109 -5.78 12.60 10.64
CA GLY A 109 -6.18 13.64 11.59
C GLY A 109 -7.06 14.76 11.04
N TYR A 110 -7.59 14.64 9.80
CA TYR A 110 -8.35 15.70 9.18
C TYR A 110 -9.55 15.16 8.38
N ALA A 111 -10.72 15.78 8.57
CA ALA A 111 -11.88 15.57 7.70
C ALA A 111 -11.83 16.51 6.47
N THR A 112 -10.65 16.78 5.93
CA THR A 112 -10.49 17.59 4.73
C THR A 112 -10.76 16.75 3.49
N GLY A 113 -11.31 17.33 2.43
CA GLY A 113 -11.65 16.63 1.19
C GLY A 113 -10.46 15.92 0.52
N GLU A 114 -9.22 16.33 0.83
CA GLU A 114 -8.01 15.69 0.31
C GLU A 114 -7.74 14.29 0.91
N PHE A 115 -8.20 14.03 2.15
CA PHE A 115 -8.08 12.74 2.84
C PHE A 115 -9.42 11.99 2.92
N GLU A 116 -10.41 12.41 2.15
CA GLU A 116 -11.68 11.71 2.08
C GLU A 116 -11.53 10.37 1.35
N VAL A 117 -12.03 9.30 1.97
CA VAL A 117 -12.10 7.96 1.37
C VAL A 117 -13.37 7.84 0.56
N THR A 118 -13.30 8.27 -0.71
CA THR A 118 -14.41 8.08 -1.65
C THR A 118 -14.38 6.69 -2.27
N ALA A 119 -15.48 6.27 -2.88
CA ALA A 119 -15.56 4.97 -3.55
C ALA A 119 -14.55 4.84 -4.71
N GLU A 120 -14.27 5.94 -5.42
CA GLU A 120 -13.31 5.99 -6.51
C GLU A 120 -11.86 5.95 -6.02
N ARG A 121 -11.57 6.58 -4.88
CA ARG A 121 -10.22 6.62 -4.31
C ARG A 121 -9.84 5.30 -3.65
N LEU A 122 -10.74 4.71 -2.86
CA LEU A 122 -10.53 3.41 -2.24
C LEU A 122 -10.52 2.31 -3.30
N CYS A 123 -11.45 2.39 -4.26
CA CYS A 123 -11.65 1.35 -5.27
C CYS A 123 -11.98 -0.02 -4.65
N VAL A 124 -11.41 -1.09 -5.19
CA VAL A 124 -11.57 -2.48 -4.75
C VAL A 124 -10.23 -3.19 -4.81
N TYR A 125 -10.11 -4.35 -4.17
CA TYR A 125 -8.95 -5.20 -4.31
C TYR A 125 -8.74 -5.66 -5.76
N ARG A 126 -7.52 -5.50 -6.24
CA ARG A 126 -7.09 -5.99 -7.54
C ARG A 126 -5.68 -6.57 -7.42
N PRO A 127 -5.44 -7.84 -7.79
CA PRO A 127 -4.13 -8.48 -7.66
C PRO A 127 -2.98 -7.69 -8.30
N GLU A 128 -3.22 -7.03 -9.43
CA GLU A 128 -2.21 -6.23 -10.12
C GLU A 128 -1.76 -4.98 -9.35
N GLU A 129 -2.56 -4.48 -8.43
CA GLU A 129 -2.22 -3.31 -7.60
C GLU A 129 -1.28 -3.68 -6.46
N HIS A 130 -1.25 -4.97 -6.08
CA HIS A 130 -0.47 -5.53 -4.97
C HIS A 130 0.63 -6.50 -5.42
N ILE A 131 0.83 -6.66 -6.73
CA ILE A 131 1.72 -7.69 -7.32
C ILE A 131 1.37 -9.12 -6.83
N ASP A 132 0.13 -9.36 -6.51
CA ASP A 132 -0.33 -10.67 -6.09
C ASP A 132 -0.51 -11.62 -7.27
N ASN A 133 -0.24 -12.89 -7.03
CA ASN A 133 -0.54 -13.94 -7.99
C ASN A 133 -2.07 -14.13 -8.05
N PRO A 134 -2.71 -13.85 -9.18
CA PRO A 134 -4.15 -13.95 -9.29
C PRO A 134 -4.67 -15.39 -9.38
N LYS A 135 -3.81 -16.39 -9.20
CA LYS A 135 -4.22 -17.80 -9.20
C LYS A 135 -5.30 -18.06 -8.14
N GLY A 136 -6.41 -18.63 -8.57
CA GLY A 136 -7.53 -18.91 -7.67
C GLY A 136 -8.41 -17.71 -7.36
N TYR A 137 -8.18 -16.55 -7.97
CA TYR A 137 -9.00 -15.37 -7.77
C TYR A 137 -10.49 -15.67 -7.97
N ALA A 138 -11.31 -15.26 -6.98
CA ALA A 138 -12.76 -15.47 -6.95
C ALA A 138 -13.21 -16.92 -7.19
N ASP A 139 -12.37 -17.93 -6.86
CA ASP A 139 -12.63 -19.35 -7.13
C ASP A 139 -13.03 -19.65 -8.58
N GLY A 140 -12.49 -18.89 -9.53
CA GLY A 140 -12.78 -18.98 -10.96
C GLY A 140 -14.13 -18.38 -11.38
N LYS A 141 -14.86 -17.76 -10.46
CA LYS A 141 -16.11 -17.04 -10.76
C LYS A 141 -15.81 -15.63 -11.31
N ASP A 142 -16.81 -15.05 -11.96
CA ASP A 142 -16.75 -13.64 -12.32
C ASP A 142 -17.05 -12.77 -11.10
N ALA A 143 -16.02 -12.17 -10.51
CA ALA A 143 -16.15 -11.35 -9.32
C ALA A 143 -17.01 -10.09 -9.55
N ARG A 144 -17.17 -9.64 -10.80
CA ARG A 144 -17.99 -8.47 -11.16
C ARG A 144 -19.49 -8.66 -10.82
N GLN A 145 -19.92 -9.88 -10.56
CA GLN A 145 -21.26 -10.15 -10.03
C GLN A 145 -21.47 -9.62 -8.60
N TYR A 146 -20.39 -9.44 -7.82
CA TYR A 146 -20.45 -8.94 -6.45
C TYR A 146 -20.21 -7.43 -6.38
N ASP A 147 -19.23 -6.93 -7.15
CA ASP A 147 -18.99 -5.50 -7.36
C ASP A 147 -18.43 -5.30 -8.79
N PRO A 148 -19.00 -4.42 -9.61
CA PRO A 148 -18.61 -4.25 -11.02
C PRO A 148 -17.18 -3.71 -11.20
N ARG A 149 -16.56 -3.17 -10.16
CA ARG A 149 -15.17 -2.68 -10.17
C ARG A 149 -14.15 -3.82 -10.01
N LEU A 150 -14.55 -4.96 -9.44
CA LEU A 150 -13.71 -6.14 -9.35
C LEU A 150 -13.37 -6.69 -10.74
N ARG A 151 -12.27 -7.41 -10.85
CA ARG A 151 -11.86 -7.95 -12.14
C ARG A 151 -12.64 -9.21 -12.52
N GLY A 152 -12.68 -9.48 -13.80
CA GLY A 152 -13.24 -10.74 -14.35
C GLY A 152 -12.34 -11.95 -14.08
N PRO A 153 -12.77 -13.14 -14.52
CA PRO A 153 -12.02 -14.39 -14.35
C PRO A 153 -10.60 -14.27 -14.90
N ILE A 154 -9.67 -14.95 -14.22
CA ILE A 154 -8.27 -14.99 -14.63
C ILE A 154 -8.09 -15.93 -15.80
N ARG A 155 -7.40 -15.51 -16.83
CA ARG A 155 -7.07 -16.35 -17.99
C ARG A 155 -5.77 -17.11 -17.76
N PRO A 156 -5.65 -18.36 -18.22
CA PRO A 156 -4.41 -19.15 -18.06
C PRO A 156 -3.16 -18.42 -18.52
N ILE A 157 -3.23 -17.68 -19.63
CA ILE A 157 -2.10 -16.93 -20.19
C ILE A 157 -1.53 -15.89 -19.21
N GLU A 158 -2.33 -15.31 -18.33
CA GLU A 158 -1.87 -14.37 -17.32
C GLU A 158 -0.92 -15.01 -16.31
N LEU A 159 -1.10 -16.33 -16.07
CA LEU A 159 -0.29 -17.12 -15.14
C LEU A 159 0.96 -17.75 -15.78
N GLU A 160 1.12 -17.64 -17.09
CA GLU A 160 2.29 -18.15 -17.78
C GLU A 160 3.52 -17.27 -17.52
N ILE A 161 4.70 -17.87 -17.65
CA ILE A 161 5.97 -17.16 -17.55
C ILE A 161 6.34 -16.60 -18.92
N ASP A 162 6.62 -15.32 -18.99
CA ASP A 162 7.19 -14.69 -20.16
C ASP A 162 8.64 -15.19 -20.38
N PRO A 163 8.95 -15.89 -21.46
CA PRO A 163 10.28 -16.44 -21.70
C PRO A 163 11.36 -15.35 -21.93
N GLN A 164 10.97 -14.11 -22.18
CA GLN A 164 11.91 -13.00 -22.38
C GLN A 164 12.39 -12.41 -21.05
N THR A 165 11.54 -12.43 -20.03
CA THR A 165 11.80 -11.75 -18.75
C THR A 165 11.94 -12.70 -17.58
N GLY A 166 11.44 -13.94 -17.68
CA GLY A 166 11.37 -14.89 -16.57
C GLY A 166 10.31 -14.53 -15.53
N MET A 167 9.46 -13.56 -15.80
CA MET A 167 8.36 -13.14 -14.92
C MET A 167 7.02 -13.68 -15.40
N LYS A 168 6.10 -13.87 -14.48
CA LYS A 168 4.70 -14.14 -14.84
C LYS A 168 4.10 -13.00 -15.63
N ASN A 169 3.22 -13.31 -16.59
CA ASN A 169 2.64 -12.30 -17.47
C ASN A 169 1.88 -11.20 -16.74
N TYR A 170 1.17 -11.52 -15.64
CA TYR A 170 0.47 -10.53 -14.82
C TYR A 170 1.39 -9.52 -14.13
N ILE A 171 2.69 -9.81 -13.99
CA ILE A 171 3.64 -8.89 -13.35
C ILE A 171 3.98 -7.73 -14.30
N ALA A 172 4.52 -8.02 -15.49
CA ALA A 172 5.09 -6.98 -16.32
C ALA A 172 4.91 -7.17 -17.84
N ASN A 173 4.21 -8.20 -18.31
CA ASN A 173 4.02 -8.40 -19.73
C ASN A 173 2.85 -7.56 -20.27
N GLU A 174 3.11 -6.32 -20.68
CA GLU A 174 2.13 -5.40 -21.23
C GLU A 174 1.82 -5.61 -22.74
N ARG A 175 2.27 -6.72 -23.34
CA ARG A 175 2.01 -7.02 -24.75
C ARG A 175 0.64 -7.63 -25.02
N GLY A 176 -0.09 -7.99 -23.96
CA GLY A 176 -1.42 -8.56 -24.03
C GLY A 176 -2.52 -7.57 -23.67
N ASP A 177 -3.74 -8.08 -23.62
CA ASP A 177 -4.97 -7.35 -23.27
C ASP A 177 -5.42 -7.62 -21.83
N TRP A 178 -4.49 -7.97 -20.96
CA TRP A 178 -4.69 -8.16 -19.52
C TRP A 178 -4.04 -7.04 -18.71
N ALA A 179 -4.54 -6.84 -17.50
CA ALA A 179 -3.93 -5.91 -16.56
C ALA A 179 -2.63 -6.51 -15.98
N THR A 180 -1.64 -5.64 -15.73
CA THR A 180 -0.36 -6.02 -15.13
C THR A 180 0.04 -5.05 -14.03
N SER A 181 0.84 -5.51 -13.07
CA SER A 181 1.36 -4.65 -12.00
C SER A 181 2.22 -3.51 -12.55
N ALA A 182 3.08 -3.78 -13.52
CA ALA A 182 3.86 -2.74 -14.20
C ALA A 182 2.97 -1.71 -14.91
N GLY A 183 1.90 -2.17 -15.56
CA GLY A 183 0.90 -1.30 -16.20
C GLY A 183 0.18 -0.41 -15.18
N TYR A 184 -0.15 -0.94 -14.01
CA TYR A 184 -0.76 -0.17 -12.94
C TYR A 184 0.17 0.91 -12.37
N VAL A 185 1.44 0.57 -12.10
CA VAL A 185 2.46 1.56 -11.69
C VAL A 185 2.59 2.66 -12.74
N ARG A 186 2.71 2.31 -14.02
CA ARG A 186 2.79 3.26 -15.13
C ARG A 186 1.56 4.17 -15.22
N TYR A 187 0.36 3.60 -15.09
CA TYR A 187 -0.90 4.34 -15.05
C TYR A 187 -0.92 5.35 -13.90
N SER A 188 -0.58 4.91 -12.69
CA SER A 188 -0.59 5.76 -11.49
C SER A 188 0.42 6.90 -11.59
N VAL A 189 1.65 6.63 -12.07
CA VAL A 189 2.67 7.66 -12.31
C VAL A 189 2.22 8.63 -13.42
N ALA A 190 1.62 8.14 -14.51
CA ALA A 190 1.13 9.00 -15.58
C ALA A 190 0.02 9.95 -15.09
N ARG A 191 -0.89 9.46 -14.25
CA ARG A 191 -1.91 10.31 -13.60
C ARG A 191 -1.29 11.33 -12.66
N SER A 192 -0.32 10.93 -11.86
CA SER A 192 0.44 11.85 -10.99
C SER A 192 1.07 12.98 -11.81
N ILE A 193 1.74 12.66 -12.90
CA ILE A 193 2.33 13.65 -13.81
C ILE A 193 1.25 14.55 -14.44
N HIS A 194 0.12 13.99 -14.83
CA HIS A 194 -1.00 14.76 -15.40
C HIS A 194 -1.50 15.82 -14.42
N PHE A 195 -1.85 15.44 -13.20
CA PHE A 195 -2.32 16.37 -12.18
C PHE A 195 -1.23 17.36 -11.74
N GLY A 196 0.03 16.91 -11.64
CA GLY A 196 1.16 17.78 -11.38
C GLY A 196 1.33 18.86 -12.46
N ARG A 197 1.13 18.52 -13.73
CA ARG A 197 1.14 19.49 -14.83
C ARG A 197 -0.03 20.47 -14.75
N LEU A 198 -1.23 20.04 -14.40
CA LEU A 198 -2.37 20.94 -14.17
C LEU A 198 -2.06 21.92 -13.05
N TYR A 199 -1.49 21.48 -11.95
CA TYR A 199 -1.09 22.34 -10.84
C TYR A 199 -0.03 23.36 -11.26
N LEU A 200 1.01 22.97 -11.98
CA LEU A 200 2.15 23.83 -12.32
C LEU A 200 1.88 24.76 -13.51
N ALA A 201 1.23 24.26 -14.55
CA ALA A 201 1.13 24.88 -15.86
C ALA A 201 -0.27 24.80 -16.48
N GLY A 202 -1.29 24.48 -15.70
CA GLY A 202 -2.69 24.46 -16.16
C GLY A 202 -3.19 25.85 -16.57
N GLY A 203 -4.36 25.89 -17.23
CA GLY A 203 -5.02 27.13 -17.59
C GLY A 203 -5.38 27.98 -16.36
N ARG A 204 -5.92 29.20 -16.61
CA ARG A 204 -6.20 30.19 -15.56
C ARG A 204 -6.99 29.65 -14.35
N HIS A 205 -7.84 28.63 -14.55
CA HIS A 205 -8.68 28.03 -13.52
C HIS A 205 -8.08 26.77 -12.89
N GLU A 206 -6.97 26.25 -13.41
CA GLU A 206 -6.37 24.99 -12.97
C GLU A 206 -5.05 25.19 -12.22
N LYS A 207 -4.26 26.20 -12.65
CA LYS A 207 -2.94 26.46 -12.08
C LYS A 207 -3.01 26.83 -10.61
N GLY A 208 -2.21 26.15 -9.79
CA GLY A 208 -2.08 26.41 -8.35
C GLY A 208 -3.24 25.86 -7.50
N ARG A 209 -4.14 25.07 -8.07
CA ARG A 209 -5.21 24.44 -7.29
C ARG A 209 -4.66 23.29 -6.47
N GLU A 210 -4.82 23.39 -5.15
CA GLU A 210 -4.35 22.38 -4.19
C GLU A 210 -4.96 20.98 -4.43
N GLU A 211 -6.18 20.92 -5.00
CA GLU A 211 -6.80 19.64 -5.34
C GLU A 211 -5.99 18.87 -6.40
N HIS A 212 -5.37 19.58 -7.36
CA HIS A 212 -4.51 18.94 -8.35
C HIS A 212 -3.21 18.44 -7.73
N LEU A 213 -2.61 19.21 -6.82
CA LEU A 213 -1.42 18.76 -6.11
C LEU A 213 -1.72 17.55 -5.23
N SER A 214 -2.82 17.58 -4.49
CA SER A 214 -3.25 16.47 -3.64
C SER A 214 -3.49 15.20 -4.45
N GLU A 215 -4.17 15.32 -5.59
CA GLU A 215 -4.44 14.18 -6.47
C GLU A 215 -3.16 13.65 -7.17
N ALA A 216 -2.24 14.56 -7.54
CA ALA A 216 -0.93 14.14 -8.07
C ALA A 216 -0.15 13.30 -7.06
N LEU A 217 -0.09 13.76 -5.81
CA LEU A 217 0.61 13.07 -4.73
C LEU A 217 -0.06 11.74 -4.38
N ARG A 218 -1.39 11.73 -4.27
CA ARG A 218 -2.17 10.51 -4.04
C ARG A 218 -1.90 9.45 -5.13
N CYS A 219 -1.92 9.85 -6.40
CA CYS A 219 -1.63 8.91 -7.50
C CYS A 219 -0.18 8.40 -7.46
N LEU A 220 0.79 9.22 -7.03
CA LEU A 220 2.16 8.78 -6.85
C LEU A 220 2.26 7.74 -5.71
N GLY A 221 1.56 7.98 -4.59
CA GLY A 221 1.51 7.04 -3.47
C GLY A 221 0.93 5.67 -3.86
N GLN A 222 -0.05 5.63 -4.75
CA GLN A 222 -0.56 4.37 -5.30
C GLN A 222 0.53 3.58 -6.06
N ALA A 223 1.40 4.26 -6.81
CA ALA A 223 2.52 3.61 -7.47
C ALA A 223 3.58 3.15 -6.47
N CYS A 224 3.84 3.93 -5.41
CA CYS A 224 4.77 3.56 -4.35
C CYS A 224 4.34 2.28 -3.65
N HIS A 225 3.05 2.15 -3.30
CA HIS A 225 2.49 0.93 -2.70
C HIS A 225 2.84 -0.32 -3.50
N THR A 226 2.50 -0.33 -4.79
CA THR A 226 2.79 -1.48 -5.67
C THR A 226 4.29 -1.77 -5.80
N LEU A 227 5.14 -0.74 -5.78
CA LEU A 227 6.60 -0.91 -5.81
C LEU A 227 7.14 -1.47 -4.49
N GLU A 228 6.55 -1.10 -3.37
CA GLU A 228 6.92 -1.62 -2.06
C GLU A 228 6.49 -3.08 -1.91
N ASP A 229 5.31 -3.44 -2.40
CA ASP A 229 4.81 -4.81 -2.43
C ASP A 229 5.71 -5.75 -3.24
N PHE A 230 6.41 -5.24 -4.26
CA PHE A 230 7.26 -6.08 -5.10
C PHE A 230 8.30 -6.85 -4.30
N SER A 231 8.97 -6.21 -3.34
CA SER A 231 9.98 -6.86 -2.50
C SER A 231 9.36 -7.80 -1.46
N ALA A 232 8.15 -7.49 -0.97
CA ALA A 232 7.48 -8.24 0.08
C ALA A 232 6.68 -9.43 -0.46
N HIS A 233 6.01 -9.25 -1.59
CA HIS A 233 5.10 -10.24 -2.16
C HIS A 233 5.76 -11.15 -3.21
N SER A 234 7.01 -10.89 -3.62
CA SER A 234 7.74 -11.72 -4.58
C SER A 234 8.97 -12.38 -3.97
N ASN A 235 9.53 -13.36 -4.69
CA ASN A 235 10.81 -13.97 -4.36
C ASN A 235 12.02 -13.16 -4.88
N TYR A 236 11.85 -11.87 -5.18
CA TYR A 236 12.91 -11.04 -5.76
C TYR A 236 14.13 -10.91 -4.85
N CYS A 237 13.93 -10.70 -3.55
CA CYS A 237 15.03 -10.57 -2.59
C CYS A 237 15.85 -11.85 -2.48
N GLU A 238 15.20 -13.02 -2.47
CA GLU A 238 15.87 -14.32 -2.44
C GLU A 238 16.66 -14.57 -3.73
N LEU A 239 16.09 -14.20 -4.88
CA LEU A 239 16.80 -14.32 -6.15
C LEU A 239 18.02 -13.38 -6.21
N ALA A 240 17.90 -12.16 -5.74
CA ALA A 240 19.00 -11.21 -5.65
C ALA A 240 20.12 -11.72 -4.71
N LEU A 241 19.78 -12.27 -3.56
CA LEU A 241 20.75 -12.89 -2.65
C LEU A 241 21.46 -14.07 -3.30
N ARG A 242 20.73 -14.89 -4.06
CA ARG A 242 21.36 -16.02 -4.79
C ARG A 242 22.32 -15.54 -5.87
N GLU A 243 22.01 -14.47 -6.59
CA GLU A 243 22.95 -13.81 -7.54
C GLU A 243 24.21 -13.28 -6.81
N MET A 244 24.09 -12.91 -5.54
CA MET A 244 25.21 -12.53 -4.68
C MET A 244 25.96 -13.74 -4.10
N ASN A 245 25.73 -14.96 -4.58
CA ASN A 245 26.32 -16.24 -4.16
C ASN A 245 25.84 -16.79 -2.79
N TYR A 246 24.73 -16.31 -2.25
CA TYR A 246 24.08 -16.95 -1.09
C TYR A 246 23.20 -18.12 -1.55
N THR A 247 23.84 -19.20 -2.05
CA THR A 247 23.15 -20.32 -2.73
C THR A 247 22.25 -21.15 -1.83
N ASN A 248 22.37 -21.04 -0.50
CA ASN A 248 21.51 -21.68 0.50
C ASN A 248 20.16 -20.96 0.71
N VAL A 249 19.97 -19.78 0.14
CA VAL A 249 18.68 -19.07 0.19
C VAL A 249 17.67 -19.82 -0.69
N PHE A 250 16.50 -20.11 -0.13
CA PHE A 250 15.42 -20.80 -0.82
C PHE A 250 14.71 -19.86 -1.82
N PRO A 251 14.65 -20.20 -3.12
CA PRO A 251 14.11 -19.29 -4.14
C PRO A 251 12.57 -19.31 -4.25
N HIS A 252 11.87 -20.01 -3.37
CA HIS A 252 10.40 -20.23 -3.41
C HIS A 252 9.87 -20.91 -4.70
N THR A 253 10.80 -21.46 -5.50
CA THR A 253 10.50 -22.23 -6.71
C THR A 253 11.43 -23.44 -6.78
N GLY A 254 10.94 -24.54 -7.39
CA GLY A 254 11.75 -25.77 -7.54
C GLY A 254 12.87 -25.61 -8.57
N VAL A 255 13.91 -26.43 -8.44
CA VAL A 255 15.05 -26.44 -9.39
C VAL A 255 14.58 -26.70 -10.84
N GLY A 256 13.53 -27.51 -11.01
CA GLY A 256 12.96 -27.79 -12.35
C GLY A 256 12.27 -26.60 -13.03
N THR A 257 12.12 -25.47 -12.33
CA THR A 257 11.53 -24.23 -12.90
C THR A 257 12.58 -23.29 -13.48
N GLN A 258 13.87 -23.62 -13.34
CA GLN A 258 14.95 -22.82 -13.94
C GLN A 258 14.77 -22.71 -15.46
N MET A 259 15.02 -21.55 -15.98
CA MET A 259 14.91 -21.24 -17.41
C MET A 259 16.13 -20.45 -17.88
N ASN A 260 16.44 -20.58 -19.17
CA ASN A 260 17.54 -19.83 -19.78
C ASN A 260 17.00 -18.48 -20.27
N ILE A 261 17.43 -17.41 -19.64
CA ILE A 261 17.12 -16.04 -20.03
C ILE A 261 18.44 -15.33 -20.38
N GLN A 262 18.59 -14.91 -21.63
CA GLN A 262 19.80 -14.22 -22.08
C GLN A 262 21.10 -14.95 -21.69
N GLU A 263 21.14 -16.25 -21.98
CA GLU A 263 22.28 -17.15 -21.70
C GLU A 263 22.56 -17.41 -20.22
N LYS A 264 21.71 -16.96 -19.29
CA LYS A 264 21.78 -17.29 -17.86
C LYS A 264 20.66 -18.24 -17.46
N TYR A 265 21.01 -19.23 -16.64
CA TYR A 265 20.03 -20.06 -15.94
C TYR A 265 19.55 -19.35 -14.69
N VAL A 266 18.29 -18.93 -14.69
CA VAL A 266 17.67 -18.19 -13.61
C VAL A 266 16.40 -18.87 -13.10
N PHE A 267 16.05 -18.64 -11.86
CA PHE A 267 14.72 -18.98 -11.35
C PHE A 267 13.72 -17.90 -11.77
N PRO A 268 12.47 -18.29 -12.05
CA PRO A 268 11.44 -17.29 -12.38
C PRO A 268 11.11 -16.41 -11.16
N VAL A 269 10.77 -15.14 -11.43
CA VAL A 269 10.14 -14.29 -10.43
C VAL A 269 8.68 -14.72 -10.30
N VAL A 270 8.30 -15.04 -9.08
CA VAL A 270 6.95 -15.44 -8.71
C VAL A 270 6.47 -14.62 -7.52
N THR A 271 5.15 -14.52 -7.35
CA THR A 271 4.57 -13.78 -6.21
C THR A 271 3.60 -14.66 -5.43
N GLY A 272 3.34 -14.27 -4.19
CA GLY A 272 2.32 -14.90 -3.34
C GLY A 272 0.90 -14.67 -3.86
N THR A 273 -0.04 -15.43 -3.33
CA THR A 273 -1.48 -15.22 -3.54
C THR A 273 -2.06 -14.45 -2.37
N PHE A 274 -2.96 -13.52 -2.65
CA PHE A 274 -3.68 -12.81 -1.60
C PHE A 274 -4.54 -13.77 -0.78
N GLY A 275 -4.51 -13.61 0.54
CA GLY A 275 -5.39 -14.29 1.48
C GLY A 275 -6.00 -13.29 2.45
N MET A 276 -7.23 -13.54 2.92
CA MET A 276 -7.91 -12.69 3.93
C MET A 276 -7.05 -12.48 5.19
N THR A 277 -6.15 -13.42 5.50
CA THR A 277 -5.20 -13.34 6.60
C THR A 277 -4.25 -12.15 6.44
N ASP A 278 -3.81 -11.86 5.22
CA ASP A 278 -2.87 -10.78 4.94
C ASP A 278 -3.51 -9.42 5.24
N PHE A 279 -4.77 -9.23 4.81
CA PHE A 279 -5.53 -8.03 5.16
C PHE A 279 -5.71 -7.84 6.68
N TYR A 280 -6.04 -8.91 7.41
CA TYR A 280 -6.14 -8.82 8.87
C TYR A 280 -4.80 -8.48 9.51
N HIS A 281 -3.69 -8.98 8.99
CA HIS A 281 -2.35 -8.63 9.47
C HIS A 281 -2.04 -7.15 9.23
N SER A 282 -2.32 -6.61 8.04
CA SER A 282 -2.14 -5.18 7.74
C SER A 282 -2.99 -4.30 8.66
N LEU A 283 -4.27 -4.65 8.85
CA LEU A 283 -5.17 -3.91 9.73
C LEU A 283 -4.71 -3.90 11.18
N LEU A 284 -4.27 -5.06 11.70
CA LEU A 284 -3.78 -5.18 13.08
C LEU A 284 -2.42 -4.50 13.27
N GLY A 285 -1.56 -4.56 12.27
CA GLY A 285 -0.28 -3.86 12.24
C GLY A 285 -0.49 -2.35 12.35
N GLU A 286 -1.34 -1.77 11.51
CA GLU A 286 -1.68 -0.35 11.53
C GLU A 286 -2.27 0.08 12.89
N ALA A 287 -3.21 -0.71 13.42
CA ALA A 287 -3.80 -0.42 14.73
C ALA A 287 -2.74 -0.44 15.84
N SER A 288 -1.85 -1.45 15.85
CA SER A 288 -0.77 -1.57 16.82
C SER A 288 0.20 -0.39 16.75
N ASP A 289 0.58 0.02 15.54
CA ASP A 289 1.48 1.13 15.30
C ASP A 289 0.89 2.47 15.78
N GLN A 290 -0.40 2.69 15.55
CA GLN A 290 -1.10 3.88 16.04
C GLN A 290 -1.16 3.96 17.56
N PHE A 291 -1.37 2.82 18.24
CA PHE A 291 -1.34 2.77 19.70
C PHE A 291 0.05 3.04 20.27
N ALA A 292 1.09 2.41 19.72
CA ALA A 292 2.46 2.64 20.15
C ALA A 292 2.89 4.10 19.99
N GLN A 293 2.41 4.78 18.93
CA GLN A 293 2.69 6.21 18.72
C GLN A 293 1.99 7.12 19.72
N SER A 294 0.73 6.83 20.07
CA SER A 294 0.00 7.61 21.06
C SER A 294 0.67 7.54 22.43
N GLU A 295 1.13 6.35 22.83
CA GLU A 295 1.87 6.16 24.09
C GLU A 295 3.20 6.91 24.11
N VAL A 296 3.97 6.85 23.03
CA VAL A 296 5.25 7.59 22.91
C VAL A 296 5.02 9.10 22.93
N SER A 297 3.95 9.56 22.26
CA SER A 297 3.59 10.99 22.25
C SER A 297 3.18 11.50 23.62
N GLU A 298 2.42 10.71 24.37
CA GLU A 298 2.02 11.04 25.75
C GLU A 298 3.20 11.01 26.74
N MET A 299 4.18 10.12 26.57
CA MET A 299 5.39 10.09 27.37
C MET A 299 6.38 11.21 27.01
N ALA A 300 6.42 11.66 25.77
CA ALA A 300 7.31 12.73 25.31
C ALA A 300 6.89 14.12 25.84
N ILE A 301 5.60 14.37 26.01
CA ILE A 301 5.10 15.65 26.55
C ILE A 301 5.59 15.92 27.98
N PRO A 302 5.56 15.00 28.95
CA PRO A 302 6.13 15.23 30.28
C PRO A 302 7.66 15.41 30.29
N LEU A 303 8.39 14.73 29.41
CA LEU A 303 9.85 14.83 29.30
C LEU A 303 10.32 16.19 28.78
N VAL A 304 9.58 16.76 27.82
CA VAL A 304 9.85 18.12 27.31
C VAL A 304 9.54 19.19 28.35
N LEU A 305 8.55 18.95 29.22
CA LEU A 305 8.20 19.86 30.32
C LEU A 305 9.14 19.75 31.52
N LEU A 306 9.90 18.67 31.65
CA LEU A 306 10.84 18.40 32.74
C LEU A 306 12.30 18.67 32.35
N SER A 307 12.62 19.09 31.12
CA SER A 307 14.00 19.46 30.76
C SER A 307 14.39 20.78 31.41
N PRO A 308 15.48 20.84 32.23
CA PRO A 308 15.84 22.01 33.02
C PRO A 308 16.54 23.12 32.25
N ASP A 309 16.74 22.99 30.95
CA ASP A 309 17.46 23.97 30.15
C ASP A 309 16.54 24.99 29.46
N ARG A 310 15.82 25.79 30.27
CA ARG A 310 15.43 27.14 29.83
C ARG A 310 16.36 28.16 30.50
N ALA A 311 17.42 28.53 29.83
CA ALA A 311 18.14 29.76 30.14
C ALA A 311 17.17 30.95 30.01
N PRO A 312 17.18 31.90 30.94
CA PRO A 312 16.31 33.07 30.86
C PRO A 312 16.74 33.91 29.65
N LEU A 313 15.79 34.26 28.80
CA LEU A 313 15.96 35.35 27.81
C LEU A 313 16.22 36.64 28.60
N GLU A 314 17.48 37.09 28.65
CA GLU A 314 17.82 38.43 29.05
C GLU A 314 17.31 39.43 28.02
N ARG A 315 16.83 40.55 28.54
CA ARG A 315 16.12 41.67 27.88
C ARG A 315 16.92 42.39 26.82
#